data_270acd5656ef5498181a36ceba6ce6e4
#
_entry.id   270acd5656ef5498181a36ceba6ce6e4
#
_cell.length_a   1.000
_cell.length_b   1.000
_cell.length_c   1.000
_cell.angle_alpha   90.00
_cell.angle_beta   90.00
_cell.angle_gamma   90.00
#
_symmetry.space_group_name_H-M   'P 1'
#
loop_
_entity.id
_entity.type
_entity.pdbx_description
1 polymer ?
#
loop_
_entity_poly.entity_id
_entity_poly.type
_entity_poly.pdbx_seq_one_letter_code
_entity_poly.pdbx_strand_id
1 'polypeptide(L)'
;MPGQYPNRIKQLPLFDGRFDAYKLEAKDSTALFASYPAGTSIPPHSHDTDNHGVITRGELILSMNNQTIKVGVGEWYHVPANVEHSALFEVETDEIEFWFV
;
A
#
# COMPACT_ATOMS: atom_id res chain seq x y z
N MET A 1 -2.54 8.14 12.87
CA MET A 1 -1.45 9.06 12.50
C MET A 1 -0.70 8.49 11.33
N PRO A 2 -0.56 9.25 10.25
CA PRO A 2 0.29 8.78 9.16
C PRO A 2 1.69 8.46 9.67
N GLY A 3 2.35 7.51 9.05
CA GLY A 3 3.59 6.95 9.55
C GLY A 3 4.78 7.89 9.61
N GLN A 4 5.95 7.31 9.70
CA GLN A 4 7.17 8.05 10.00
C GLN A 4 7.87 8.54 8.74
N TYR A 5 7.14 9.29 7.92
CA TYR A 5 7.69 9.84 6.69
C TYR A 5 8.33 11.22 6.92
N PRO A 6 9.29 11.60 6.09
CA PRO A 6 9.90 12.93 6.19
C PRO A 6 8.86 14.05 6.05
N ASN A 7 9.17 15.21 6.64
CA ASN A 7 8.24 16.34 6.59
C ASN A 7 7.86 16.74 5.16
N ARG A 8 8.78 16.65 4.21
CA ARG A 8 8.48 16.98 2.81
C ARG A 8 7.37 16.07 2.23
N ILE A 9 7.38 14.81 2.61
CA ILE A 9 6.33 13.85 2.21
C ILE A 9 5.01 14.20 2.90
N LYS A 10 5.06 14.59 4.15
CA LYS A 10 3.84 14.96 4.91
C LYS A 10 3.16 16.22 4.40
N GLN A 11 3.80 16.98 3.52
CA GLN A 11 3.23 18.16 2.88
C GLN A 11 2.45 17.80 1.61
N LEU A 12 2.51 16.56 1.15
CA LEU A 12 1.79 16.11 -0.03
C LEU A 12 0.29 15.99 0.25
N PRO A 13 -0.55 16.08 -0.79
CA PRO A 13 -1.99 15.84 -0.64
C PRO A 13 -2.28 14.45 -0.11
N LEU A 14 -3.39 14.33 0.62
CA LEU A 14 -3.85 13.03 1.09
C LEU A 14 -4.57 12.28 -0.03
N PHE A 15 -4.38 10.97 -0.05
CA PHE A 15 -5.13 10.07 -0.91
C PHE A 15 -6.55 9.93 -0.34
N ASP A 16 -7.55 10.10 -1.20
CA ASP A 16 -8.94 9.95 -0.79
C ASP A 16 -9.34 8.48 -0.85
N GLY A 17 -9.12 7.77 0.24
CA GLY A 17 -9.36 6.35 0.32
C GLY A 17 -9.63 5.90 1.74
N ARG A 18 -9.53 4.57 1.97
CA ARG A 18 -9.87 3.96 3.27
C ARG A 18 -8.69 3.84 4.22
N PHE A 19 -7.56 4.44 3.89
CA PHE A 19 -6.36 4.44 4.71
C PHE A 19 -5.64 5.77 4.59
N ASP A 20 -4.81 6.08 5.57
CA ASP A 20 -4.04 7.33 5.56
C ASP A 20 -2.85 7.20 4.62
N ALA A 21 -2.80 8.05 3.61
CA ALA A 21 -1.69 8.06 2.67
C ALA A 21 -1.43 9.46 2.13
N TYR A 22 -0.16 9.75 1.93
CA TYR A 22 0.27 10.94 1.20
C TYR A 22 0.49 10.54 -0.25
N LYS A 23 0.02 11.36 -1.17
CA LYS A 23 0.00 11.03 -2.60
C LYS A 23 0.96 11.92 -3.38
N LEU A 24 1.83 11.30 -4.16
CA LEU A 24 2.67 11.99 -5.14
C LEU A 24 2.26 11.52 -6.53
N GLU A 25 1.71 12.44 -7.32
CA GLU A 25 1.27 12.11 -8.68
C GLU A 25 2.29 12.53 -9.72
N ALA A 26 2.50 11.65 -10.70
CA ALA A 26 3.28 11.92 -11.89
C ALA A 26 2.42 11.55 -13.11
N LYS A 27 2.94 11.77 -14.31
CA LYS A 27 2.15 11.60 -15.53
C LYS A 27 1.55 10.20 -15.69
N ASP A 28 2.36 9.17 -15.46
CA ASP A 28 1.96 7.79 -15.70
C ASP A 28 2.07 6.93 -14.43
N SER A 29 2.14 7.56 -13.27
CA SER A 29 2.29 6.83 -12.02
C SER A 29 1.84 7.67 -10.83
N THR A 30 1.52 6.96 -9.74
CA THR A 30 1.19 7.58 -8.47
C THR A 30 1.94 6.83 -7.38
N ALA A 31 2.57 7.56 -6.46
CA ALA A 31 3.18 6.96 -5.28
C ALA A 31 2.34 7.31 -4.06
N LEU A 32 2.04 6.31 -3.23
CA LEU A 32 1.33 6.48 -1.97
C LEU A 32 2.26 6.13 -0.81
N PHE A 33 2.36 7.05 0.13
CA PHE A 33 3.09 6.84 1.38
C PHE A 33 2.05 6.55 2.44
N ALA A 34 1.76 5.27 2.64
CA ALA A 34 0.57 4.80 3.33
C ALA A 34 0.86 4.32 4.74
N SER A 35 -0.12 4.48 5.61
CA SER A 35 -0.08 3.96 6.98
C SER A 35 -1.40 3.26 7.28
N TYR A 36 -1.31 2.05 7.78
CA TYR A 36 -2.47 1.23 8.12
C TYR A 36 -2.47 0.95 9.62
N PRO A 37 -3.55 1.29 10.33
CA PRO A 37 -3.68 0.89 11.74
C PRO A 37 -3.71 -0.63 11.89
N ALA A 38 -3.28 -1.12 13.05
CA ALA A 38 -3.40 -2.53 13.38
C ALA A 38 -4.86 -2.98 13.26
N GLY A 39 -5.09 -4.14 12.68
CA GLY A 39 -6.42 -4.68 12.47
C GLY A 39 -7.10 -4.22 11.20
N THR A 40 -6.42 -3.46 10.34
CA THR A 40 -7.00 -3.03 9.06
C THR A 40 -7.14 -4.23 8.12
N SER A 41 -8.34 -4.41 7.57
CA SER A 41 -8.62 -5.45 6.60
C SER A 41 -9.20 -4.79 5.35
N ILE A 42 -8.58 -5.04 4.20
CA ILE A 42 -9.04 -4.54 2.92
C ILE A 42 -9.66 -5.70 2.16
N PRO A 43 -10.97 -5.65 1.88
CA PRO A 43 -11.66 -6.76 1.22
C PRO A 43 -11.17 -6.94 -0.22
N PRO A 44 -11.50 -8.07 -0.85
CA PRO A 44 -11.09 -8.34 -2.23
C PRO A 44 -11.50 -7.21 -3.18
N HIS A 45 -10.56 -6.77 -3.97
CA HIS A 45 -10.73 -5.70 -4.97
C HIS A 45 -9.65 -5.81 -6.03
N SER A 46 -9.78 -5.03 -7.09
CA SER A 46 -8.76 -4.96 -8.13
C SER A 46 -8.58 -3.51 -8.59
N HIS A 47 -7.46 -3.26 -9.23
CA HIS A 47 -7.13 -1.95 -9.81
C HIS A 47 -6.75 -2.13 -11.27
N ASP A 48 -6.96 -1.10 -12.08
CA ASP A 48 -6.51 -1.11 -13.48
C ASP A 48 -5.05 -0.67 -13.62
N THR A 49 -4.35 -0.49 -12.50
CA THR A 49 -2.93 -0.15 -12.47
C THR A 49 -2.10 -1.35 -12.05
N ASP A 50 -0.83 -1.34 -12.46
CA ASP A 50 0.16 -2.33 -12.04
C ASP A 50 0.84 -1.78 -10.79
N ASN A 51 0.67 -2.47 -9.67
CA ASN A 51 1.06 -1.96 -8.36
C ASN A 51 2.25 -2.71 -7.78
N HIS A 52 3.25 -1.97 -7.32
CA HIS A 52 4.39 -2.49 -6.58
C HIS A 52 4.46 -1.78 -5.24
N GLY A 53 4.77 -2.52 -4.19
CA GLY A 53 4.90 -1.91 -2.88
C GLY A 53 6.08 -2.44 -2.10
N VAL A 54 6.57 -1.64 -1.17
CA VAL A 54 7.62 -2.03 -0.22
C VAL A 54 7.16 -1.69 1.18
N ILE A 55 7.32 -2.65 2.09
CA ILE A 55 6.95 -2.47 3.50
C ILE A 55 8.12 -1.78 4.22
N THR A 56 7.83 -0.66 4.89
CA THR A 56 8.84 0.08 5.64
C THR A 56 8.71 -0.09 7.15
N ARG A 57 7.52 -0.53 7.63
CA ARG A 57 7.26 -0.86 9.03
C ARG A 57 6.11 -1.85 9.09
N GLY A 58 6.20 -2.84 9.97
CA GLY A 58 5.12 -3.79 10.16
C GLY A 58 5.16 -4.95 9.17
N GLU A 59 3.98 -5.41 8.76
CA GLU A 59 3.85 -6.59 7.90
C GLU A 59 2.53 -6.55 7.15
N LEU A 60 2.56 -6.93 5.89
CA LEU A 60 1.38 -7.12 5.06
C LEU A 60 1.11 -8.60 4.88
N ILE A 61 -0.15 -9.00 5.06
CA ILE A 61 -0.63 -10.33 4.68
C ILE A 61 -1.46 -10.12 3.41
N LEU A 62 -0.93 -10.58 2.27
CA LEU A 62 -1.52 -10.36 0.96
C LEU A 62 -2.09 -11.66 0.43
N SER A 63 -3.37 -11.65 0.05
CA SER A 63 -4.05 -12.80 -0.54
C SER A 63 -4.37 -12.52 -2.00
N MET A 64 -3.91 -13.40 -2.89
CA MET A 64 -4.03 -13.23 -4.33
C MET A 64 -3.78 -14.56 -5.02
N ASN A 65 -4.53 -14.86 -6.08
CA ASN A 65 -4.36 -16.11 -6.86
C ASN A 65 -4.42 -17.38 -6.00
N ASN A 66 -5.35 -17.41 -5.04
CA ASN A 66 -5.52 -18.53 -4.09
C ASN A 66 -4.30 -18.79 -3.22
N GLN A 67 -3.44 -17.81 -3.06
CA GLN A 67 -2.27 -17.86 -2.20
C GLN A 67 -2.29 -16.71 -1.21
N THR A 68 -1.72 -16.96 -0.04
CA THR A 68 -1.53 -15.93 0.98
C THR A 68 -0.05 -15.84 1.30
N ILE A 69 0.51 -14.65 1.18
CA ILE A 69 1.92 -14.41 1.47
C ILE A 69 2.07 -13.33 2.53
N LYS A 70 3.15 -13.42 3.30
CA LYS A 70 3.53 -12.38 4.26
C LYS A 70 4.68 -11.57 3.67
N VAL A 71 4.54 -10.26 3.71
CA VAL A 71 5.56 -9.32 3.20
C VAL A 71 6.03 -8.49 4.37
N GLY A 72 7.28 -8.64 4.74
CA GLY A 72 7.89 -7.94 5.88
C GLY A 72 8.69 -6.72 5.47
N VAL A 73 9.30 -6.08 6.47
CA VAL A 73 10.07 -4.85 6.27
C VAL A 73 11.20 -5.07 5.26
N GLY A 74 11.28 -4.17 4.28
CA GLY A 74 12.27 -4.22 3.20
C GLY A 74 11.93 -5.16 2.06
N GLU A 75 10.81 -5.88 2.16
CA GLU A 75 10.38 -6.79 1.11
C GLU A 75 9.39 -6.10 0.17
N TRP A 76 9.44 -6.50 -1.10
CA TRP A 76 8.57 -5.96 -2.14
C TRP A 76 7.47 -6.95 -2.50
N TYR A 77 6.32 -6.42 -2.90
CA TYR A 77 5.24 -7.21 -3.48
C TYR A 77 4.80 -6.58 -4.79
N HIS A 78 4.14 -7.39 -5.62
CA HIS A 78 3.64 -6.96 -6.91
C HIS A 78 2.20 -7.47 -7.09
N VAL A 79 1.29 -6.56 -7.40
CA VAL A 79 -0.09 -6.89 -7.78
C VAL A 79 -0.29 -6.43 -9.21
N PRO A 80 -0.37 -7.36 -10.17
CA PRO A 80 -0.61 -7.02 -11.57
C PRO A 80 -1.96 -6.33 -11.75
N ALA A 81 -2.08 -5.53 -12.83
CA ALA A 81 -3.32 -4.86 -13.16
C ALA A 81 -4.47 -5.87 -13.28
N ASN A 82 -5.63 -5.51 -12.75
CA ASN A 82 -6.88 -6.27 -12.82
C ASN A 82 -6.88 -7.61 -12.08
N VAL A 83 -5.88 -7.88 -11.25
CA VAL A 83 -5.86 -9.09 -10.42
C VAL A 83 -6.53 -8.80 -9.09
N GLU A 84 -7.54 -9.62 -8.76
CA GLU A 84 -8.23 -9.47 -7.47
C GLU A 84 -7.32 -9.86 -6.32
N HIS A 85 -7.31 -9.04 -5.29
CA HIS A 85 -6.48 -9.26 -4.11
C HIS A 85 -7.12 -8.67 -2.87
N SER A 86 -6.70 -9.14 -1.70
CA SER A 86 -7.11 -8.60 -0.42
C SER A 86 -5.88 -8.45 0.49
N ALA A 87 -6.00 -7.62 1.51
CA ALA A 87 -4.90 -7.32 2.41
C ALA A 87 -5.36 -7.33 3.87
N LEU A 88 -4.48 -7.81 4.74
CA LEU A 88 -4.69 -7.78 6.19
C LEU A 88 -3.42 -7.23 6.85
N PHE A 89 -3.60 -6.29 7.75
CA PHE A 89 -2.53 -5.69 8.55
C PHE A 89 -2.82 -5.97 10.02
N GLU A 90 -2.20 -6.99 10.58
CA GLU A 90 -2.42 -7.36 11.99
C GLU A 90 -1.70 -6.41 12.94
N VAL A 91 -0.66 -5.75 12.47
CA VAL A 91 0.09 -4.75 13.24
C VAL A 91 0.10 -3.44 12.46
N GLU A 92 0.42 -2.33 13.15
CA GLU A 92 0.60 -1.06 12.45
C GLU A 92 1.63 -1.21 11.34
N THR A 93 1.29 -0.79 10.14
CA THR A 93 2.12 -1.03 8.96
C THR A 93 2.25 0.24 8.14
N ASP A 94 3.47 0.56 7.74
CA ASP A 94 3.75 1.62 6.79
C ASP A 94 4.31 1.00 5.53
N GLU A 95 3.88 1.52 4.38
CA GLU A 95 4.39 1.06 3.10
C GLU A 95 4.42 2.21 2.09
N ILE A 96 5.22 2.01 1.06
CA ILE A 96 5.23 2.91 -0.10
C ILE A 96 4.74 2.09 -1.29
N GLU A 97 3.67 2.57 -1.92
CA GLU A 97 3.05 1.89 -3.07
C GLU A 97 3.28 2.71 -4.32
N PHE A 98 3.63 2.03 -5.40
CA PHE A 98 3.81 2.64 -6.72
C PHE A 98 2.76 2.07 -7.65
N TRP A 99 1.89 2.93 -8.16
CA TRP A 99 0.79 2.57 -9.06
C TRP A 99 1.14 3.06 -10.46
N PHE A 100 1.33 2.14 -11.40
CA PHE A 100 1.70 2.44 -12.77
C PHE A 100 0.54 2.22 -13.72
N VAL A 101 0.32 3.19 -14.56
CA VAL A 101 -0.72 3.12 -15.61
C VAL A 101 -0.26 2.24 -16.76
#